data_973cd906ac941966e14630c8e38487d0
#
_entry.id   973cd906ac941966e14630c8e38487d0
#
_cell.length_a   1.000
_cell.length_b   1.000
_cell.length_c   1.000
_cell.angle_alpha   90.00
_cell.angle_beta   90.00
_cell.angle_gamma   90.00
#
_symmetry.space_group_name_H-M   'P 1'
#
loop_
_entity.id
_entity.type
_entity.pdbx_description
1 polymer ?
#
loop_
_entity_poly.entity_id
_entity_poly.type
_entity_poly.pdbx_seq_one_letter_code
_entity_poly.pdbx_strand_id
1 'polypeptide(L)'
;MHTYTGVPASTGIVVGPVEQIDHGTTGLHRIVCDPFRERALYDVAVVLAKDELRRLSQRAKGPDADILLFQIALLEDESFTNEIGDYIAAGAGGAAAVERAEQIFAGRLKNVDDEYIRERSVDVCDVCRRVVDILDGRPRRRLHLKRPSILVADRFFPSDLFSLDRRMVLGLASDQDSTVSHAAIMARSMGIPAVVQLGGGTAAMAVGHRAILDADNGTLIVEPDGAQIAQADCKIALSRLHGQKPDPVAALPCLTKDGTAFRLMPTCNISDSDVPHTRGAAGIGLVRTETAILYDQSDEVQTTRLRELLKSAEGVPVLLRTCDTRADDDAPWAGETQDRLRGNRLFKPQIRALLRAATDGDLRVVFPMIKDVADWDRCVKEVNACRDELLAEGRETGPMMLGCVVDMPSAAVMAGDMMEHGAQLMAVDIENLTRYTLGLVQNPTAAVNQLTNPAVLRLVSGILEQAQEHGAQVYLCGITVAAVDAMPAYLKLGIRTFSAEPAALLPLKKLLMEQELTQ
;
A
#
# COMPACT_ATOMS: atom_id res chain seq x y z
N MET A 1 2.10 32.15 20.11
CA MET A 1 0.99 31.30 19.62
C MET A 1 0.81 31.54 18.13
N HIS A 2 1.03 30.53 17.31
CA HIS A 2 0.83 30.59 15.86
C HIS A 2 0.00 29.39 15.41
N THR A 3 -1.03 29.64 14.61
CA THR A 3 -1.90 28.60 14.05
C THR A 3 -1.66 28.52 12.55
N TYR A 4 -1.34 27.35 12.07
CA TYR A 4 -1.16 27.04 10.65
C TYR A 4 -2.30 26.15 10.20
N THR A 5 -2.82 26.36 9.01
CA THR A 5 -3.92 25.59 8.44
C THR A 5 -3.45 24.93 7.15
N GLY A 6 -3.71 23.66 7.02
CA GLY A 6 -3.38 22.85 5.86
C GLY A 6 -4.51 21.87 5.54
N VAL A 7 -4.18 20.84 4.80
CA VAL A 7 -5.11 19.79 4.37
C VAL A 7 -4.88 18.53 5.20
N PRO A 8 -5.93 17.94 5.82
CA PRO A 8 -5.84 16.64 6.48
C PRO A 8 -5.34 15.55 5.53
N ALA A 9 -4.26 14.86 5.93
CA ALA A 9 -3.72 13.74 5.17
C ALA A 9 -3.91 12.40 5.89
N SER A 10 -3.94 12.40 7.22
CA SER A 10 -4.25 11.23 8.06
C SER A 10 -4.87 11.74 9.36
N THR A 11 -5.94 11.12 9.80
CA THR A 11 -6.76 11.59 10.94
C THR A 11 -6.09 11.44 12.30
N GLY A 12 -6.55 12.23 13.28
CA GLY A 12 -6.17 12.15 14.68
C GLY A 12 -5.64 13.46 15.25
N ILE A 13 -5.56 13.50 16.59
CA ILE A 13 -5.08 14.67 17.33
C ILE A 13 -3.95 14.24 18.24
N VAL A 14 -2.84 15.00 18.21
CA VAL A 14 -1.69 14.75 19.08
C VAL A 14 -1.14 16.05 19.65
N VAL A 15 -0.56 15.94 20.85
CA VAL A 15 0.12 17.03 21.54
C VAL A 15 1.56 16.59 21.82
N GLY A 16 2.52 17.36 21.38
CA GLY A 16 3.93 17.02 21.56
C GLY A 16 4.88 18.15 21.19
N PRO A 17 6.18 17.94 21.42
CA PRO A 17 7.21 18.85 20.95
C PRO A 17 7.35 18.77 19.43
N VAL A 18 7.70 19.89 18.81
CA VAL A 18 8.04 19.97 17.38
C VAL A 18 9.52 19.67 17.18
N GLU A 19 9.82 18.80 16.23
CA GLU A 19 11.16 18.60 15.69
C GLU A 19 11.13 18.85 14.19
N GLN A 20 12.06 19.68 13.70
CA GLN A 20 12.12 20.08 12.31
C GLN A 20 13.14 19.21 11.56
N ILE A 21 12.72 18.69 10.43
CA ILE A 21 13.63 18.10 9.45
C ILE A 21 14.11 19.25 8.55
N ASP A 22 15.32 19.71 8.82
CA ASP A 22 15.98 20.71 7.98
C ASP A 22 16.85 20.00 6.95
N HIS A 23 16.49 20.16 5.71
CA HIS A 23 17.23 19.60 4.60
C HIS A 23 18.46 20.43 4.20
N GLY A 24 18.72 21.53 4.85
CA GLY A 24 19.82 22.44 4.56
C GLY A 24 19.65 23.19 3.22
N THR A 25 20.22 24.35 3.12
CA THR A 25 20.30 25.06 1.85
C THR A 25 21.40 24.46 0.97
N THR A 26 21.05 24.03 -0.22
CA THR A 26 21.98 23.75 -1.32
C THR A 26 22.65 25.05 -1.74
N GLY A 27 23.97 25.07 -1.91
CA GLY A 27 24.60 26.27 -2.47
C GLY A 27 26.05 26.58 -2.08
N LEU A 28 26.60 25.95 -1.04
CA LEU A 28 28.02 26.10 -0.71
C LEU A 28 28.76 24.81 -1.08
N HIS A 29 29.02 24.64 -2.37
CA HIS A 29 29.80 23.51 -2.84
C HIS A 29 31.30 23.75 -2.67
N ARG A 30 32.02 22.65 -2.53
CA ARG A 30 33.46 22.60 -2.56
C ARG A 30 34.05 23.31 -3.80
N ILE A 31 35.23 23.92 -3.65
CA ILE A 31 35.96 24.52 -4.77
C ILE A 31 36.29 23.43 -5.80
N VAL A 32 35.93 23.65 -7.08
CA VAL A 32 36.19 22.76 -8.20
C VAL A 32 37.69 22.79 -8.53
N CYS A 33 38.31 21.63 -8.65
CA CYS A 33 39.74 21.55 -8.90
C CYS A 33 40.10 21.07 -10.30
N ASP A 34 39.43 20.04 -10.82
CA ASP A 34 39.74 19.40 -12.10
C ASP A 34 38.56 18.50 -12.54
N PRO A 35 38.09 18.56 -13.80
CA PRO A 35 36.99 17.76 -14.28
C PRO A 35 37.20 16.24 -14.12
N PHE A 36 38.42 15.74 -14.34
CA PHE A 36 38.71 14.32 -14.13
C PHE A 36 38.53 13.89 -12.67
N ARG A 37 38.99 14.72 -11.76
CA ARG A 37 38.83 14.46 -10.32
C ARG A 37 37.39 14.58 -9.89
N GLU A 38 36.65 15.57 -10.40
CA GLU A 38 35.23 15.73 -10.12
C GLU A 38 34.42 14.53 -10.65
N ARG A 39 34.74 14.03 -11.84
CA ARG A 39 34.13 12.80 -12.39
C ARG A 39 34.39 11.59 -11.52
N ALA A 40 35.63 11.36 -11.12
CA ALA A 40 35.99 10.22 -10.27
C ALA A 40 35.28 10.30 -8.90
N LEU A 41 35.14 11.49 -8.33
CA LEU A 41 34.40 11.69 -7.07
C LEU A 41 32.90 11.42 -7.23
N TYR A 42 32.32 11.86 -8.35
CA TYR A 42 30.94 11.56 -8.68
C TYR A 42 30.71 10.04 -8.83
N ASP A 43 31.55 9.34 -9.57
CA ASP A 43 31.44 7.90 -9.76
C ASP A 43 31.52 7.13 -8.42
N VAL A 44 32.40 7.56 -7.51
CA VAL A 44 32.47 7.01 -6.13
C VAL A 44 31.22 7.33 -5.34
N ALA A 45 30.71 8.57 -5.45
CA ALA A 45 29.49 8.99 -4.73
C ALA A 45 28.26 8.19 -5.19
N VAL A 46 28.14 7.90 -6.49
CA VAL A 46 27.07 7.06 -7.06
C VAL A 46 27.16 5.63 -6.51
N VAL A 47 28.36 5.04 -6.46
CA VAL A 47 28.55 3.69 -5.89
C VAL A 47 28.12 3.66 -4.42
N LEU A 48 28.55 4.62 -3.63
CA LEU A 48 28.18 4.71 -2.19
C LEU A 48 26.67 4.93 -2.01
N ALA A 49 26.06 5.82 -2.83
CA ALA A 49 24.63 6.05 -2.80
C ALA A 49 23.83 4.78 -3.13
N LYS A 50 24.24 4.05 -4.16
CA LYS A 50 23.60 2.76 -4.53
C LYS A 50 23.74 1.71 -3.43
N ASP A 51 24.89 1.61 -2.78
CA ASP A 51 25.10 0.68 -1.67
C ASP A 51 24.20 1.01 -0.47
N GLU A 52 24.05 2.30 -0.15
CA GLU A 52 23.11 2.71 0.89
C GLU A 52 21.66 2.39 0.52
N LEU A 53 21.25 2.71 -0.71
CA LEU A 53 19.90 2.43 -1.21
C LEU A 53 19.60 0.92 -1.20
N ARG A 54 20.54 0.08 -1.60
CA ARG A 54 20.40 -1.39 -1.55
C ARG A 54 20.24 -1.90 -0.12
N ARG A 55 20.99 -1.34 0.86
CA ARG A 55 20.82 -1.69 2.27
C ARG A 55 19.48 -1.25 2.83
N LEU A 56 18.96 -0.11 2.38
CA LEU A 56 17.63 0.36 2.76
C LEU A 56 16.55 -0.48 2.12
N SER A 57 16.67 -0.82 0.83
CA SER A 57 15.69 -1.64 0.11
C SER A 57 15.57 -3.05 0.70
N GLN A 58 16.65 -3.62 1.24
CA GLN A 58 16.60 -4.89 1.97
C GLN A 58 15.79 -4.83 3.27
N ARG A 59 15.51 -3.63 3.80
CA ARG A 59 14.74 -3.41 5.04
C ARG A 59 13.36 -2.81 4.78
N ALA A 60 13.19 -2.17 3.64
CA ALA A 60 11.93 -1.59 3.20
C ALA A 60 10.96 -2.67 2.71
N LYS A 61 9.66 -2.42 2.76
CA LYS A 61 8.61 -3.36 2.36
C LYS A 61 7.62 -2.68 1.43
N GLY A 62 7.13 -3.42 0.42
CA GLY A 62 6.08 -2.93 -0.47
C GLY A 62 6.48 -1.65 -1.24
N PRO A 63 5.58 -0.65 -1.36
CA PRO A 63 5.82 0.57 -2.13
C PRO A 63 7.11 1.32 -1.76
N ASP A 64 7.56 1.16 -0.52
CA ASP A 64 8.79 1.77 -0.03
C ASP A 64 10.04 1.16 -0.71
N ALA A 65 10.01 -0.14 -0.98
CA ALA A 65 11.10 -0.81 -1.70
C ALA A 65 11.14 -0.37 -3.18
N ASP A 66 9.98 -0.17 -3.81
CA ASP A 66 9.87 0.26 -5.22
C ASP A 66 10.47 1.65 -5.44
N ILE A 67 10.27 2.56 -4.48
CA ILE A 67 10.87 3.89 -4.52
C ILE A 67 12.39 3.80 -4.49
N LEU A 68 12.93 2.97 -3.59
CA LEU A 68 14.39 2.80 -3.48
C LEU A 68 14.97 2.12 -4.72
N LEU A 69 14.25 1.17 -5.32
CA LEU A 69 14.64 0.54 -6.59
C LEU A 69 14.60 1.54 -7.75
N PHE A 70 13.58 2.39 -7.83
CA PHE A 70 13.53 3.49 -8.79
C PHE A 70 14.72 4.44 -8.64
N GLN A 71 15.07 4.81 -7.41
CA GLN A 71 16.25 5.65 -7.14
C GLN A 71 17.55 4.98 -7.59
N ILE A 72 17.69 3.66 -7.40
CA ILE A 72 18.84 2.89 -7.90
C ILE A 72 18.87 2.89 -9.42
N ALA A 73 17.73 2.62 -10.06
CA ALA A 73 17.60 2.60 -11.52
C ALA A 73 17.94 3.96 -12.13
N LEU A 74 17.51 5.07 -11.52
CA LEU A 74 17.87 6.42 -11.97
C LEU A 74 19.39 6.67 -11.91
N LEU A 75 20.07 6.20 -10.88
CA LEU A 75 21.54 6.29 -10.78
C LEU A 75 22.27 5.37 -11.78
N GLU A 76 21.56 4.43 -12.42
CA GLU A 76 22.07 3.54 -13.48
C GLU A 76 21.64 3.98 -14.88
N ASP A 77 20.73 4.95 -14.99
CA ASP A 77 20.24 5.47 -16.26
C ASP A 77 21.34 6.23 -17.00
N GLU A 78 21.62 5.80 -18.25
CA GLU A 78 22.68 6.38 -19.06
C GLU A 78 22.40 7.84 -19.42
N SER A 79 21.13 8.22 -19.64
CA SER A 79 20.79 9.60 -20.01
C SER A 79 20.99 10.54 -18.83
N PHE A 80 20.64 10.11 -17.62
CA PHE A 80 20.86 10.86 -16.39
C PHE A 80 22.35 11.02 -16.06
N THR A 81 23.11 9.92 -16.12
CA THR A 81 24.54 9.92 -15.78
C THR A 81 25.41 10.62 -16.84
N ASN A 82 25.03 10.58 -18.13
CA ASN A 82 25.69 11.32 -19.19
C ASN A 82 25.46 12.81 -19.07
N GLU A 83 24.23 13.27 -18.80
CA GLU A 83 23.91 14.68 -18.57
C GLU A 83 24.80 15.29 -17.46
N ILE A 84 24.94 14.57 -16.32
CA ILE A 84 25.82 14.98 -15.23
C ILE A 84 27.30 15.00 -15.69
N GLY A 85 27.71 13.99 -16.44
CA GLY A 85 29.06 13.90 -16.99
C GLY A 85 29.40 15.07 -17.90
N ASP A 86 28.47 15.48 -18.74
CA ASP A 86 28.63 16.63 -19.65
C ASP A 86 28.80 17.95 -18.87
N TYR A 87 28.04 18.16 -17.80
CA TYR A 87 28.23 19.34 -16.94
C TYR A 87 29.59 19.33 -16.24
N ILE A 88 30.05 18.18 -15.76
CA ILE A 88 31.38 18.04 -15.15
C ILE A 88 32.47 18.33 -16.20
N ALA A 89 32.35 17.78 -17.42
CA ALA A 89 33.28 18.05 -18.50
C ALA A 89 33.32 19.51 -18.93
N ALA A 90 32.17 20.21 -18.80
CA ALA A 90 32.07 21.67 -19.03
C ALA A 90 32.63 22.50 -17.87
N GLY A 91 33.20 21.88 -16.83
CA GLY A 91 33.86 22.53 -15.70
C GLY A 91 32.99 22.79 -14.48
N ALA A 92 31.80 22.18 -14.41
CA ALA A 92 30.99 22.22 -13.18
C ALA A 92 31.58 21.26 -12.12
N GLY A 93 31.46 21.63 -10.85
CA GLY A 93 31.72 20.70 -9.75
C GLY A 93 30.69 19.58 -9.72
N GLY A 94 31.07 18.40 -9.25
CA GLY A 94 30.20 17.21 -9.24
C GLY A 94 28.84 17.47 -8.57
N ALA A 95 28.80 18.12 -7.41
CA ALA A 95 27.56 18.46 -6.71
C ALA A 95 26.67 19.44 -7.52
N ALA A 96 27.25 20.49 -8.09
CA ALA A 96 26.52 21.44 -8.93
C ALA A 96 26.01 20.81 -10.24
N ALA A 97 26.74 19.85 -10.79
CA ALA A 97 26.31 19.09 -11.97
C ALA A 97 25.09 18.22 -11.66
N VAL A 98 25.08 17.53 -10.50
CA VAL A 98 23.93 16.75 -10.02
C VAL A 98 22.71 17.61 -9.80
N GLU A 99 22.85 18.80 -9.17
CA GLU A 99 21.73 19.72 -8.94
C GLU A 99 21.13 20.25 -10.26
N ARG A 100 21.97 20.51 -11.27
CA ARG A 100 21.47 20.90 -12.60
C ARG A 100 20.69 19.79 -13.27
N ALA A 101 21.18 18.56 -13.22
CA ALA A 101 20.48 17.40 -13.76
C ALA A 101 19.16 17.17 -13.00
N GLU A 102 19.15 17.30 -11.66
CA GLU A 102 17.95 17.24 -10.85
C GLU A 102 16.87 18.22 -11.35
N GLN A 103 17.24 19.48 -11.53
CA GLN A 103 16.30 20.52 -12.00
C GLN A 103 15.65 20.14 -13.34
N ILE A 104 16.42 19.55 -14.26
CA ILE A 104 15.90 19.13 -15.57
C ILE A 104 14.99 17.90 -15.44
N PHE A 105 15.45 16.85 -14.78
CA PHE A 105 14.72 15.60 -14.71
C PHE A 105 13.49 15.71 -13.81
N ALA A 106 13.61 16.30 -12.61
CA ALA A 106 12.48 16.58 -11.76
C ALA A 106 11.51 17.58 -12.38
N GLY A 107 12.02 18.59 -13.11
CA GLY A 107 11.20 19.56 -13.84
C GLY A 107 10.37 18.92 -14.95
N ARG A 108 10.90 17.95 -15.68
CA ARG A 108 10.14 17.20 -16.69
C ARG A 108 8.98 16.44 -16.05
N LEU A 109 9.20 15.77 -14.91
CA LEU A 109 8.18 15.02 -14.19
C LEU A 109 7.09 15.94 -13.59
N LYS A 110 7.48 17.11 -13.06
CA LYS A 110 6.53 18.09 -12.50
C LYS A 110 5.54 18.66 -13.52
N ASN A 111 5.88 18.65 -14.79
CA ASN A 111 5.06 19.19 -15.89
C ASN A 111 4.15 18.16 -16.54
N VAL A 112 4.06 16.93 -16.02
CA VAL A 112 3.15 15.89 -16.50
C VAL A 112 1.79 16.04 -15.83
N ASP A 113 0.70 15.84 -16.58
CA ASP A 113 -0.68 15.96 -16.05
C ASP A 113 -1.09 14.84 -15.08
N ASP A 114 -0.28 13.80 -14.94
CA ASP A 114 -0.48 12.70 -13.99
C ASP A 114 0.13 13.02 -12.62
N GLU A 115 -0.70 13.04 -11.58
CA GLU A 115 -0.29 13.38 -10.21
C GLU A 115 0.69 12.35 -9.63
N TYR A 116 0.53 11.06 -9.96
CA TYR A 116 1.44 10.02 -9.52
C TYR A 116 2.84 10.18 -10.13
N ILE A 117 2.91 10.54 -11.43
CA ILE A 117 4.18 10.82 -12.10
C ILE A 117 4.81 12.11 -11.55
N ARG A 118 4.01 13.12 -11.22
CA ARG A 118 4.52 14.35 -10.57
C ARG A 118 5.18 14.06 -9.23
N GLU A 119 4.61 13.17 -8.42
CA GLU A 119 5.21 12.78 -7.13
C GLU A 119 6.56 12.06 -7.30
N ARG A 120 6.80 11.36 -8.42
CA ARG A 120 8.13 10.77 -8.72
C ARG A 120 9.24 11.83 -8.86
N SER A 121 8.91 13.09 -9.10
CA SER A 121 9.89 14.17 -9.05
C SER A 121 10.55 14.30 -7.67
N VAL A 122 9.85 13.92 -6.60
CA VAL A 122 10.37 13.94 -5.23
C VAL A 122 11.44 12.85 -5.06
N ASP A 123 11.24 11.68 -5.67
CA ASP A 123 12.20 10.57 -5.62
C ASP A 123 13.51 10.94 -6.35
N VAL A 124 13.40 11.69 -7.48
CA VAL A 124 14.57 12.26 -8.16
C VAL A 124 15.31 13.24 -7.26
N CYS A 125 14.60 14.15 -6.59
CA CYS A 125 15.23 15.11 -5.66
C CYS A 125 15.91 14.38 -4.47
N ASP A 126 15.29 13.35 -3.90
CA ASP A 126 15.85 12.59 -2.77
C ASP A 126 17.17 11.90 -3.14
N VAL A 127 17.22 11.22 -4.30
CA VAL A 127 18.43 10.53 -4.73
C VAL A 127 19.55 11.48 -5.15
N CYS A 128 19.23 12.58 -5.84
CA CYS A 128 20.20 13.62 -6.20
C CYS A 128 20.84 14.22 -4.96
N ARG A 129 20.03 14.58 -3.99
CA ARG A 129 20.48 15.09 -2.71
C ARG A 129 21.41 14.10 -1.99
N ARG A 130 21.10 12.80 -2.01
CA ARG A 130 21.98 11.77 -1.47
C ARG A 130 23.37 11.82 -2.08
N VAL A 131 23.44 11.95 -3.41
CA VAL A 131 24.72 12.04 -4.12
C VAL A 131 25.45 13.33 -3.77
N VAL A 132 24.74 14.46 -3.69
CA VAL A 132 25.31 15.78 -3.30
C VAL A 132 25.87 15.74 -1.87
N ASP A 133 25.13 15.18 -0.92
CA ASP A 133 25.60 15.05 0.48
C ASP A 133 26.90 14.23 0.57
N ILE A 134 27.03 13.15 -0.21
CA ILE A 134 28.26 12.36 -0.26
C ILE A 134 29.40 13.18 -0.88
N LEU A 135 29.15 13.89 -1.98
CA LEU A 135 30.15 14.72 -2.65
C LEU A 135 30.66 15.86 -1.77
N ASP A 136 29.79 16.48 -1.00
CA ASP A 136 30.13 17.56 -0.07
C ASP A 136 30.68 17.06 1.27
N GLY A 137 30.74 15.73 1.46
CA GLY A 137 31.20 15.12 2.72
C GLY A 137 30.28 15.43 3.89
N ARG A 138 29.02 15.74 3.64
CA ARG A 138 28.04 16.04 4.68
C ARG A 138 27.57 14.72 5.31
N PRO A 139 27.72 14.55 6.63
CA PRO A 139 27.18 13.37 7.28
C PRO A 139 25.65 13.42 7.16
N ARG A 140 25.04 12.37 6.63
CA ARG A 140 23.59 12.24 6.67
C ARG A 140 23.14 12.31 8.12
N ARG A 141 22.43 13.34 8.47
CA ARG A 141 21.78 13.46 9.78
C ARG A 141 20.66 12.41 9.82
N ARG A 142 20.96 11.22 10.38
CA ARG A 142 19.89 10.36 10.86
C ARG A 142 19.16 11.13 11.93
N LEU A 143 17.90 11.36 11.73
CA LEU A 143 17.07 12.04 12.72
C LEU A 143 16.95 11.11 13.94
N HIS A 144 17.76 11.35 14.96
CA HIS A 144 17.65 10.65 16.24
C HIS A 144 16.74 11.45 17.17
N LEU A 145 15.45 11.10 17.14
CA LEU A 145 14.50 11.68 18.07
C LEU A 145 14.84 11.24 19.50
N LYS A 146 15.05 12.17 20.38
CA LYS A 146 15.31 11.91 21.81
C LYS A 146 14.04 11.61 22.58
N ARG A 147 12.89 12.02 22.04
CA ARG A 147 11.55 11.88 22.62
C ARG A 147 10.51 11.82 21.50
N PRO A 148 9.32 11.24 21.77
CA PRO A 148 8.24 11.28 20.82
C PRO A 148 7.89 12.74 20.44
N SER A 149 7.84 13.03 19.12
CA SER A 149 7.75 14.41 18.63
C SER A 149 6.85 14.49 17.38
N ILE A 150 6.28 15.67 17.15
CA ILE A 150 5.63 16.05 15.91
C ILE A 150 6.71 16.49 14.95
N LEU A 151 6.85 15.82 13.82
CA LEU A 151 7.84 16.15 12.80
C LEU A 151 7.27 17.18 11.84
N VAL A 152 8.08 18.17 11.54
CA VAL A 152 7.74 19.27 10.63
C VAL A 152 8.83 19.39 9.57
N ALA A 153 8.42 19.52 8.32
CA ALA A 153 9.33 19.69 7.19
C ALA A 153 8.69 20.58 6.13
N ASP A 154 9.50 21.22 5.29
CA ASP A 154 9.00 21.80 4.06
C ASP A 154 8.36 20.72 3.17
N ARG A 155 9.06 19.58 3.03
CA ARG A 155 8.61 18.36 2.38
C ARG A 155 9.29 17.16 3.04
N PHE A 156 8.59 16.03 3.13
CA PHE A 156 9.20 14.78 3.56
C PHE A 156 9.72 13.99 2.37
N PHE A 157 10.98 13.61 2.41
CA PHE A 157 11.53 12.67 1.45
C PHE A 157 11.34 11.22 1.94
N PRO A 158 11.21 10.25 1.03
CA PRO A 158 11.11 8.83 1.41
C PRO A 158 12.24 8.40 2.36
N SER A 159 13.46 8.87 2.10
CA SER A 159 14.62 8.54 2.91
C SER A 159 14.57 9.06 4.34
N ASP A 160 13.85 10.14 4.61
CA ASP A 160 13.65 10.67 5.96
C ASP A 160 12.80 9.70 6.78
N LEU A 161 11.74 9.20 6.17
CA LEU A 161 10.72 8.38 6.81
C LEU A 161 11.20 6.95 7.07
N PHE A 162 11.98 6.35 6.16
CA PHE A 162 12.54 4.99 6.32
C PHE A 162 13.51 4.84 7.48
N SER A 163 14.10 5.93 7.95
CA SER A 163 15.06 5.93 9.05
C SER A 163 14.43 6.13 10.43
N LEU A 164 13.12 6.43 10.49
CA LEU A 164 12.44 6.82 11.74
C LEU A 164 11.92 5.61 12.53
N ASP A 165 12.11 5.65 13.85
CA ASP A 165 11.37 4.76 14.75
C ASP A 165 9.93 5.29 14.89
N ARG A 166 8.94 4.53 14.35
CA ARG A 166 7.52 4.86 14.41
C ARG A 166 7.06 5.29 15.80
N ARG A 167 7.59 4.68 16.85
CA ARG A 167 7.19 4.98 18.24
C ARG A 167 7.60 6.37 18.70
N MET A 168 8.51 6.98 17.96
CA MET A 168 9.03 8.33 18.25
C MET A 168 8.35 9.40 17.41
N VAL A 169 7.46 9.04 16.48
CA VAL A 169 6.72 9.97 15.62
C VAL A 169 5.28 10.09 16.12
N LEU A 170 4.92 11.25 16.67
CA LEU A 170 3.56 11.55 17.11
C LEU A 170 2.67 12.01 15.97
N GLY A 171 3.20 12.77 15.03
CA GLY A 171 2.48 13.33 13.89
C GLY A 171 3.43 13.90 12.85
N LEU A 172 2.91 14.13 11.64
CA LEU A 172 3.64 14.73 10.51
C LEU A 172 2.94 16.01 10.06
N ALA A 173 3.74 17.05 9.74
CA ALA A 173 3.22 18.29 9.22
C ALA A 173 4.16 18.88 8.17
N SER A 174 3.65 19.25 6.97
CA SER A 174 4.49 19.74 5.88
C SER A 174 3.84 20.83 5.05
N ASP A 175 4.68 21.63 4.38
CA ASP A 175 4.25 22.74 3.55
C ASP A 175 3.93 22.33 2.11
N GLN A 176 4.72 21.44 1.51
CA GLN A 176 4.68 21.15 0.07
C GLN A 176 4.18 19.76 -0.30
N ASP A 177 3.95 18.87 0.68
CA ASP A 177 3.41 17.55 0.39
C ASP A 177 1.94 17.63 -0.02
N SER A 178 1.51 16.67 -0.85
CA SER A 178 0.10 16.48 -1.22
C SER A 178 -0.55 15.37 -0.38
N THR A 179 -1.88 15.25 -0.45
CA THR A 179 -2.61 14.16 0.21
C THR A 179 -2.34 12.79 -0.40
N VAL A 180 -1.73 12.74 -1.59
CA VAL A 180 -1.31 11.52 -2.28
C VAL A 180 0.21 11.33 -2.24
N SER A 181 0.95 12.22 -1.57
CA SER A 181 2.39 12.09 -1.38
C SER A 181 2.73 10.81 -0.62
N HIS A 182 3.96 10.34 -0.81
CA HIS A 182 4.46 9.16 -0.10
C HIS A 182 4.35 9.33 1.43
N ALA A 183 4.66 10.51 1.96
CA ALA A 183 4.51 10.84 3.37
C ALA A 183 3.06 10.69 3.87
N ALA A 184 2.10 11.18 3.09
CA ALA A 184 0.68 11.08 3.41
C ALA A 184 0.16 9.62 3.39
N ILE A 185 0.58 8.84 2.38
CA ILE A 185 0.24 7.42 2.28
C ILE A 185 0.80 6.64 3.47
N MET A 186 2.07 6.88 3.81
CA MET A 186 2.74 6.22 4.91
C MET A 186 2.14 6.61 6.27
N ALA A 187 1.81 7.90 6.47
CA ALA A 187 1.13 8.35 7.68
C ALA A 187 -0.21 7.62 7.88
N ARG A 188 -1.02 7.50 6.82
CA ARG A 188 -2.29 6.74 6.86
C ARG A 188 -2.09 5.28 7.19
N SER A 189 -1.14 4.61 6.52
CA SER A 189 -0.86 3.19 6.74
C SER A 189 -0.38 2.90 8.17
N MET A 190 0.33 3.86 8.77
CA MET A 190 0.85 3.76 10.13
C MET A 190 -0.12 4.29 11.20
N GLY A 191 -1.25 4.90 10.82
CA GLY A 191 -2.17 5.56 11.73
C GLY A 191 -1.53 6.74 12.47
N ILE A 192 -0.62 7.47 11.82
CA ILE A 192 0.03 8.68 12.34
C ILE A 192 -0.75 9.90 11.85
N PRO A 193 -1.24 10.80 12.73
CA PRO A 193 -1.89 12.04 12.33
C PRO A 193 -1.00 12.88 11.41
N ALA A 194 -1.54 13.37 10.28
CA ALA A 194 -0.76 14.13 9.32
C ALA A 194 -1.56 15.29 8.70
N VAL A 195 -0.91 16.44 8.59
CA VAL A 195 -1.42 17.63 7.90
C VAL A 195 -0.39 18.08 6.87
N VAL A 196 -0.84 18.30 5.64
CA VAL A 196 -0.01 18.75 4.52
C VAL A 196 -0.46 20.13 4.02
N GLN A 197 0.34 20.77 3.17
CA GLN A 197 0.03 22.08 2.56
C GLN A 197 -0.21 23.19 3.61
N LEU A 198 0.69 23.30 4.60
CA LEU A 198 0.61 24.34 5.64
C LEU A 198 0.98 25.75 5.16
N GLY A 199 1.35 25.92 3.89
CA GLY A 199 1.51 27.24 3.28
C GLY A 199 2.73 28.07 3.73
N GLY A 200 3.88 27.42 3.97
CA GLY A 200 5.15 28.10 4.29
C GLY A 200 5.39 28.34 5.78
N GLY A 201 4.63 27.66 6.63
CA GLY A 201 4.74 27.82 8.09
C GLY A 201 5.90 27.06 8.73
N THR A 202 6.38 26.00 8.08
CA THR A 202 7.33 25.05 8.70
C THR A 202 8.71 25.64 8.93
N ALA A 203 9.19 26.50 8.03
CA ALA A 203 10.51 27.12 8.12
C ALA A 203 10.68 28.07 9.33
N ALA A 204 9.57 28.62 9.85
CA ALA A 204 9.57 29.57 10.97
C ALA A 204 9.30 28.89 12.33
N MET A 205 9.12 27.58 12.36
CA MET A 205 8.74 26.86 13.60
C MET A 205 9.97 26.63 14.47
N ALA A 206 9.86 27.05 15.73
CA ALA A 206 10.91 26.83 16.70
C ALA A 206 10.94 25.36 17.16
N VAL A 207 12.09 24.71 16.99
CA VAL A 207 12.36 23.35 17.41
C VAL A 207 12.23 23.21 18.93
N GLY A 208 11.57 22.13 19.38
CA GLY A 208 11.39 21.82 20.79
C GLY A 208 10.17 22.48 21.44
N HIS A 209 9.49 23.40 20.77
CA HIS A 209 8.26 24.03 21.25
C HIS A 209 7.11 23.01 21.25
N ARG A 210 6.20 23.14 22.21
CA ARG A 210 5.02 22.28 22.28
C ARG A 210 4.01 22.71 21.24
N ALA A 211 3.40 21.73 20.56
CA ALA A 211 2.37 21.99 19.56
C ALA A 211 1.20 21.01 19.69
N ILE A 212 0.08 21.40 19.14
CA ILE A 212 -1.11 20.56 18.92
C ILE A 212 -1.23 20.36 17.41
N LEU A 213 -1.17 19.12 16.95
CA LEU A 213 -1.55 18.76 15.58
C LEU A 213 -2.96 18.16 15.63
N ASP A 214 -3.94 18.91 15.13
CA ASP A 214 -5.33 18.48 14.94
C ASP A 214 -5.51 18.14 13.45
N ALA A 215 -5.19 16.91 13.10
CA ALA A 215 -5.26 16.45 11.73
C ALA A 215 -6.71 16.13 11.27
N ASP A 216 -7.67 16.09 12.19
CA ASP A 216 -9.10 16.00 11.84
C ASP A 216 -9.60 17.32 11.24
N ASN A 217 -9.06 18.45 11.72
CA ASN A 217 -9.40 19.79 11.26
C ASN A 217 -8.31 20.45 10.38
N GLY A 218 -7.21 19.75 10.10
CA GLY A 218 -6.11 20.25 9.27
C GLY A 218 -5.34 21.41 9.91
N THR A 219 -5.17 21.44 11.24
CA THR A 219 -4.51 22.56 11.92
C THR A 219 -3.30 22.13 12.74
N LEU A 220 -2.27 22.98 12.74
CA LEU A 220 -1.11 22.89 13.62
C LEU A 220 -1.02 24.15 14.45
N ILE A 221 -1.11 24.04 15.76
CA ILE A 221 -1.03 25.16 16.72
C ILE A 221 0.31 25.04 17.46
N VAL A 222 1.21 26.00 17.24
CA VAL A 222 2.52 26.07 17.90
C VAL A 222 2.41 27.01 19.10
N GLU A 223 2.99 26.61 20.24
CA GLU A 223 2.89 27.29 21.53
C GLU A 223 1.43 27.50 21.97
N PRO A 224 0.64 26.40 22.06
CA PRO A 224 -0.74 26.50 22.53
C PRO A 224 -0.78 26.93 24.00
N ASP A 225 -1.82 27.64 24.36
CA ASP A 225 -2.10 27.96 25.75
C ASP A 225 -2.64 26.76 26.55
N GLY A 226 -2.75 26.92 27.87
CA GLY A 226 -3.20 25.85 28.76
C GLY A 226 -4.62 25.39 28.47
N ALA A 227 -5.51 26.27 28.00
CA ALA A 227 -6.90 25.95 27.68
C ALA A 227 -6.98 25.12 26.39
N GLN A 228 -6.18 25.46 25.40
CA GLN A 228 -6.08 24.71 24.11
C GLN A 228 -5.50 23.31 24.34
N ILE A 229 -4.47 23.18 25.20
CA ILE A 229 -3.92 21.87 25.56
C ILE A 229 -4.98 21.03 26.26
N ALA A 230 -5.68 21.59 27.25
CA ALA A 230 -6.73 20.87 27.96
C ALA A 230 -7.87 20.43 27.02
N GLN A 231 -8.22 21.29 26.05
CA GLN A 231 -9.22 20.94 25.04
C GLN A 231 -8.74 19.81 24.10
N ALA A 232 -7.46 19.86 23.66
CA ALA A 232 -6.87 18.81 22.84
C ALA A 232 -6.78 17.50 23.63
N ASP A 233 -6.30 17.53 24.89
CA ASP A 233 -6.22 16.35 25.75
C ASP A 233 -7.61 15.75 26.00
N CYS A 234 -8.64 16.58 26.16
CA CYS A 234 -10.03 16.13 26.28
C CYS A 234 -10.49 15.43 24.98
N LYS A 235 -10.22 16.02 23.81
CA LYS A 235 -10.52 15.39 22.51
C LYS A 235 -9.77 14.07 22.32
N ILE A 236 -8.49 14.01 22.67
CA ILE A 236 -7.67 12.79 22.63
C ILE A 236 -8.24 11.73 23.58
N ALA A 237 -8.60 12.11 24.79
CA ALA A 237 -9.22 11.22 25.75
C ALA A 237 -10.58 10.71 25.28
N LEU A 238 -11.41 11.58 24.71
CA LEU A 238 -12.69 11.21 24.09
C LEU A 238 -12.49 10.28 22.90
N SER A 239 -11.53 10.57 22.02
CA SER A 239 -11.19 9.70 20.88
C SER A 239 -10.70 8.32 21.34
N ARG A 240 -9.87 8.26 22.40
CA ARG A 240 -9.46 7.00 23.03
C ARG A 240 -10.62 6.27 23.69
N LEU A 241 -11.53 6.99 24.34
CA LEU A 241 -12.76 6.43 24.93
C LEU A 241 -13.74 5.96 23.85
N HIS A 242 -13.87 6.68 22.75
CA HIS A 242 -14.66 6.26 21.58
C HIS A 242 -13.98 5.11 20.82
N GLY A 243 -12.66 5.08 20.74
CA GLY A 243 -11.90 3.94 20.21
C GLY A 243 -11.90 2.71 21.13
N GLN A 244 -12.20 2.88 22.43
CA GLN A 244 -12.34 1.78 23.41
C GLN A 244 -13.79 1.32 23.62
N LYS A 245 -14.78 2.17 23.33
CA LYS A 245 -16.17 1.70 23.25
C LYS A 245 -16.41 1.27 21.81
N PRO A 246 -16.49 -0.03 21.54
CA PRO A 246 -16.87 -0.48 20.20
C PRO A 246 -18.20 0.21 19.86
N ASP A 247 -18.26 0.80 18.67
CA ASP A 247 -19.52 1.36 18.16
C ASP A 247 -20.61 0.30 18.37
N PRO A 248 -21.74 0.63 18.97
CA PRO A 248 -22.80 -0.36 19.22
C PRO A 248 -23.17 -1.14 17.96
N VAL A 249 -23.09 -0.52 16.78
CA VAL A 249 -23.32 -1.18 15.48
C VAL A 249 -22.28 -2.25 15.19
N ALA A 250 -21.05 -2.13 15.69
CA ALA A 250 -20.02 -3.14 15.48
C ALA A 250 -20.40 -4.52 16.03
N ALA A 251 -21.13 -4.55 17.15
CA ALA A 251 -21.58 -5.78 17.81
C ALA A 251 -22.89 -6.33 17.25
N LEU A 252 -23.65 -5.57 16.47
CA LEU A 252 -24.90 -6.04 15.88
C LEU A 252 -24.66 -7.10 14.80
N PRO A 253 -25.59 -8.02 14.55
CA PRO A 253 -25.52 -8.90 13.41
C PRO A 253 -25.56 -8.12 12.09
N CYS A 254 -24.89 -8.61 11.07
CA CYS A 254 -24.90 -8.03 9.73
C CYS A 254 -26.19 -8.39 8.99
N LEU A 255 -27.26 -7.64 9.25
CA LEU A 255 -28.58 -7.82 8.66
C LEU A 255 -29.05 -6.47 8.07
N THR A 256 -29.69 -6.51 6.93
CA THR A 256 -30.41 -5.38 6.34
C THR A 256 -31.70 -5.10 7.11
N LYS A 257 -32.44 -4.01 6.80
CA LYS A 257 -33.72 -3.71 7.44
C LYS A 257 -34.78 -4.80 7.25
N ASP A 258 -34.75 -5.49 6.12
CA ASP A 258 -35.65 -6.60 5.79
C ASP A 258 -35.14 -7.97 6.28
N GLY A 259 -34.03 -7.99 7.06
CA GLY A 259 -33.49 -9.20 7.68
C GLY A 259 -32.59 -10.05 6.77
N THR A 260 -32.23 -9.56 5.59
CA THR A 260 -31.27 -10.26 4.71
C THR A 260 -29.87 -10.24 5.31
N ALA A 261 -29.26 -11.40 5.50
CA ALA A 261 -27.93 -11.52 6.06
C ALA A 261 -26.83 -11.18 5.05
N PHE A 262 -25.80 -10.48 5.49
CA PHE A 262 -24.56 -10.25 4.75
C PHE A 262 -23.34 -10.51 5.65
N ARG A 263 -22.17 -10.64 5.05
CA ARG A 263 -20.92 -10.95 5.75
C ARG A 263 -19.87 -9.90 5.43
N LEU A 264 -19.11 -9.50 6.45
CA LEU A 264 -17.98 -8.58 6.31
C LEU A 264 -16.68 -9.28 6.72
N MET A 265 -15.64 -9.07 5.95
CA MET A 265 -14.31 -9.62 6.18
C MET A 265 -13.26 -8.49 6.07
N PRO A 266 -12.35 -8.34 7.05
CA PRO A 266 -11.26 -7.38 6.96
C PRO A 266 -10.21 -7.83 5.94
N THR A 267 -9.80 -6.94 5.05
CA THR A 267 -8.61 -7.12 4.22
C THR A 267 -7.37 -6.84 5.05
N CYS A 268 -6.31 -7.64 4.89
CA CYS A 268 -5.03 -7.44 5.56
C CYS A 268 -3.86 -7.91 4.68
N ASN A 269 -2.64 -7.53 5.06
CA ASN A 269 -1.43 -8.13 4.51
C ASN A 269 -0.95 -9.23 5.44
N ILE A 270 -0.38 -10.29 4.89
CA ILE A 270 0.16 -11.41 5.69
C ILE A 270 1.32 -10.97 6.61
N SER A 271 1.93 -9.81 6.33
CA SER A 271 2.99 -9.20 7.14
C SER A 271 2.48 -8.38 8.32
N ASP A 272 1.17 -8.12 8.39
CA ASP A 272 0.58 -7.33 9.47
C ASP A 272 0.70 -8.11 10.78
N SER A 273 1.34 -7.51 11.78
CA SER A 273 1.56 -8.15 13.09
C SER A 273 0.27 -8.32 13.90
N ASP A 274 -0.73 -7.52 13.57
CA ASP A 274 -2.05 -7.57 14.17
C ASP A 274 -3.07 -7.88 13.07
N VAL A 275 -3.44 -9.16 12.97
CA VAL A 275 -4.62 -9.52 12.17
C VAL A 275 -5.81 -8.79 12.79
N PRO A 276 -6.58 -8.02 12.01
CA PRO A 276 -7.68 -7.27 12.56
C PRO A 276 -8.69 -8.21 13.22
N HIS A 277 -8.59 -8.38 14.53
CA HIS A 277 -9.59 -9.11 15.32
C HIS A 277 -10.86 -8.26 15.39
N THR A 278 -11.60 -8.22 14.31
CA THR A 278 -12.94 -7.65 14.34
C THR A 278 -13.87 -8.69 14.94
N ARG A 279 -14.21 -8.50 16.23
CA ARG A 279 -15.26 -9.28 16.87
C ARG A 279 -16.51 -9.23 16.00
N GLY A 280 -16.94 -10.41 15.50
CA GLY A 280 -18.10 -10.52 14.62
C GLY A 280 -17.79 -10.47 13.12
N ALA A 281 -16.54 -10.50 12.68
CA ALA A 281 -16.19 -10.73 11.29
C ALA A 281 -16.52 -12.17 10.89
N ALA A 282 -17.04 -12.34 9.68
CA ALA A 282 -17.42 -13.66 9.15
C ALA A 282 -16.22 -14.46 8.61
N GLY A 283 -15.02 -13.91 8.69
CA GLY A 283 -13.76 -14.46 8.21
C GLY A 283 -12.69 -13.39 8.14
N ILE A 284 -11.51 -13.75 7.65
CA ILE A 284 -10.39 -12.84 7.35
C ILE A 284 -10.14 -12.90 5.85
N GLY A 285 -9.98 -11.78 5.20
CA GLY A 285 -9.65 -11.71 3.78
C GLY A 285 -10.21 -10.46 3.10
N LEU A 286 -9.63 -10.03 1.98
CA LEU A 286 -8.60 -10.71 1.18
C LEU A 286 -7.23 -10.55 1.86
N VAL A 287 -6.56 -11.66 2.18
CA VAL A 287 -5.18 -11.61 2.67
C VAL A 287 -4.26 -11.46 1.46
N ARG A 288 -3.46 -10.40 1.45
CA ARG A 288 -2.46 -10.12 0.42
C ARG A 288 -1.12 -10.71 0.83
N THR A 289 -0.46 -11.42 -0.08
CA THR A 289 0.77 -12.16 0.22
C THR A 289 2.03 -11.53 -0.36
N GLU A 290 1.92 -10.52 -1.20
CA GLU A 290 2.99 -9.91 -1.97
C GLU A 290 4.16 -9.46 -1.09
N THR A 291 3.86 -8.80 0.01
CA THR A 291 4.87 -8.26 0.93
C THR A 291 5.68 -9.32 1.69
N ALA A 292 5.14 -10.50 1.90
CA ALA A 292 5.84 -11.56 2.65
C ALA A 292 6.75 -12.43 1.79
N ILE A 293 6.37 -12.60 0.52
CA ILE A 293 7.05 -13.51 -0.40
C ILE A 293 8.33 -12.90 -0.95
N LEU A 294 8.38 -11.56 -1.05
CA LEU A 294 9.56 -10.83 -1.52
C LEU A 294 10.79 -11.01 -0.62
N TYR A 295 10.61 -11.38 0.66
CA TYR A 295 11.70 -11.42 1.64
C TYR A 295 12.23 -12.80 1.98
N ASP A 296 11.41 -13.85 1.86
CA ASP A 296 11.83 -15.22 2.10
C ASP A 296 11.06 -16.19 1.22
N GLN A 297 11.77 -16.77 0.28
CA GLN A 297 11.23 -17.67 -0.73
C GLN A 297 11.09 -19.12 -0.25
N SER A 298 11.51 -19.44 0.99
CA SER A 298 11.42 -20.81 1.50
C SER A 298 10.00 -21.16 1.89
N ASP A 299 9.58 -22.40 1.57
CA ASP A 299 8.26 -22.90 1.94
C ASP A 299 8.12 -23.07 3.46
N GLU A 300 9.20 -23.26 4.22
CA GLU A 300 9.18 -23.39 5.68
C GLU A 300 8.77 -22.08 6.38
N VAL A 301 9.38 -20.97 6.00
CA VAL A 301 9.07 -19.65 6.61
C VAL A 301 7.66 -19.23 6.25
N GLN A 302 7.27 -19.41 4.99
CA GLN A 302 5.91 -19.13 4.55
C GLN A 302 4.88 -19.98 5.29
N THR A 303 5.14 -21.29 5.46
CA THR A 303 4.27 -22.20 6.22
C THR A 303 4.08 -21.73 7.65
N THR A 304 5.16 -21.29 8.32
CA THR A 304 5.09 -20.83 9.70
C THR A 304 4.19 -19.61 9.84
N ARG A 305 4.36 -18.62 8.97
CA ARG A 305 3.53 -17.39 8.96
C ARG A 305 2.05 -17.68 8.66
N LEU A 306 1.80 -18.55 7.70
CA LEU A 306 0.43 -18.96 7.36
C LEU A 306 -0.25 -19.70 8.51
N ARG A 307 0.47 -20.56 9.23
CA ARG A 307 -0.05 -21.23 10.42
C ARG A 307 -0.36 -20.25 11.56
N GLU A 308 0.50 -19.25 11.77
CA GLU A 308 0.23 -18.18 12.74
C GLU A 308 -1.05 -17.42 12.38
N LEU A 309 -1.22 -17.06 11.10
CA LEU A 309 -2.44 -16.41 10.60
C LEU A 309 -3.68 -17.29 10.83
N LEU A 310 -3.64 -18.56 10.44
CA LEU A 310 -4.77 -19.48 10.61
C LEU A 310 -5.12 -19.72 12.08
N LYS A 311 -4.13 -19.80 12.96
CA LYS A 311 -4.37 -19.88 14.41
C LYS A 311 -5.02 -18.61 14.96
N SER A 312 -4.59 -17.44 14.48
CA SER A 312 -5.19 -16.16 14.89
C SER A 312 -6.61 -15.98 14.36
N ALA A 313 -6.99 -16.71 13.32
CA ALA A 313 -8.34 -16.70 12.76
C ALA A 313 -9.38 -17.45 13.61
N GLU A 314 -8.96 -18.17 14.67
CA GLU A 314 -9.86 -18.85 15.63
C GLU A 314 -10.97 -19.69 14.96
N GLY A 315 -10.65 -20.33 13.83
CA GLY A 315 -11.56 -21.23 13.10
C GLY A 315 -12.51 -20.55 12.10
N VAL A 316 -12.46 -19.22 11.94
CA VAL A 316 -13.17 -18.57 10.83
C VAL A 316 -12.38 -18.72 9.52
N PRO A 317 -13.06 -18.68 8.35
CA PRO A 317 -12.40 -18.84 7.06
C PRO A 317 -11.40 -17.73 6.77
N VAL A 318 -10.26 -18.10 6.17
CA VAL A 318 -9.23 -17.16 5.69
C VAL A 318 -9.20 -17.22 4.17
N LEU A 319 -9.61 -16.12 3.52
CA LEU A 319 -9.53 -15.93 2.07
C LEU A 319 -8.20 -15.30 1.72
N LEU A 320 -7.34 -16.02 1.00
CA LEU A 320 -5.98 -15.60 0.69
C LEU A 320 -5.77 -15.55 -0.83
N ARG A 321 -5.18 -14.44 -1.31
CA ARG A 321 -4.73 -14.29 -2.68
C ARG A 321 -3.27 -14.70 -2.79
N THR A 322 -2.96 -15.58 -3.75
CA THR A 322 -1.58 -15.89 -4.09
C THR A 322 -0.87 -14.64 -4.63
N CYS A 323 0.45 -14.63 -4.58
CA CYS A 323 1.25 -13.49 -4.98
C CYS A 323 0.89 -13.03 -6.40
N ASP A 324 0.60 -11.74 -6.52
CA ASP A 324 0.41 -11.05 -7.78
C ASP A 324 1.74 -10.43 -8.20
N THR A 325 2.40 -11.04 -9.18
CA THR A 325 3.73 -10.63 -9.66
C THR A 325 3.71 -9.37 -10.53
N ARG A 326 2.56 -8.74 -10.73
CA ARG A 326 2.46 -7.46 -11.47
C ARG A 326 3.16 -6.29 -10.77
N ALA A 327 3.45 -6.40 -9.50
CA ALA A 327 4.04 -5.32 -8.74
C ALA A 327 5.48 -4.98 -9.17
N ASP A 328 6.15 -5.86 -9.94
CA ASP A 328 7.58 -5.72 -10.23
C ASP A 328 7.93 -5.52 -11.72
N ASP A 329 6.95 -5.52 -12.63
CA ASP A 329 7.25 -5.40 -14.06
C ASP A 329 6.54 -4.21 -14.71
N ASP A 330 7.32 -3.19 -15.08
CA ASP A 330 7.03 -2.21 -16.14
C ASP A 330 6.87 -2.88 -17.53
N ALA A 331 6.68 -4.20 -17.58
CA ALA A 331 6.52 -4.95 -18.80
C ALA A 331 5.12 -4.71 -19.39
N PRO A 332 5.03 -4.29 -20.66
CA PRO A 332 3.76 -4.17 -21.33
C PRO A 332 3.06 -5.53 -21.38
N TRP A 333 1.77 -5.54 -21.27
CA TRP A 333 0.70 -6.56 -21.31
C TRP A 333 0.96 -7.92 -22.00
N ALA A 334 2.16 -8.21 -22.50
CA ALA A 334 2.53 -9.33 -23.37
C ALA A 334 3.14 -10.56 -22.68
N GLY A 335 3.21 -10.60 -21.35
CA GLY A 335 3.66 -11.81 -20.65
C GLY A 335 2.53 -12.85 -20.57
N GLU A 336 2.62 -13.93 -21.33
CA GLU A 336 1.72 -15.07 -21.19
C GLU A 336 1.76 -15.59 -19.75
N THR A 337 0.59 -15.99 -19.21
CA THR A 337 0.47 -16.66 -17.90
C THR A 337 1.43 -17.86 -17.74
N GLN A 338 1.85 -18.47 -18.86
CA GLN A 338 2.88 -19.52 -18.88
C GLN A 338 4.24 -19.07 -18.37
N ASP A 339 4.67 -17.85 -18.70
CA ASP A 339 5.96 -17.34 -18.24
C ASP A 339 5.92 -16.96 -16.76
N ARG A 340 4.77 -16.55 -16.27
CA ARG A 340 4.53 -16.24 -14.84
C ARG A 340 4.59 -17.50 -13.96
N LEU A 341 3.98 -18.60 -14.40
CA LEU A 341 4.02 -19.86 -13.66
C LEU A 341 5.35 -20.60 -13.83
N ARG A 342 6.01 -20.49 -15.00
CA ARG A 342 7.30 -21.15 -15.28
C ARG A 342 8.50 -20.35 -14.76
N GLY A 343 8.46 -19.04 -14.84
CA GLY A 343 9.52 -18.13 -14.39
C GLY A 343 9.44 -17.79 -12.90
N ASN A 344 8.29 -18.00 -12.28
CA ASN A 344 8.06 -17.57 -10.91
C ASN A 344 8.58 -18.60 -9.90
N ARG A 345 9.83 -18.42 -9.49
CA ARG A 345 10.47 -19.20 -8.41
C ARG A 345 9.69 -19.10 -7.08
N LEU A 346 8.70 -18.22 -6.98
CA LEU A 346 7.92 -17.95 -5.77
C LEU A 346 6.63 -18.78 -5.71
N PHE A 347 6.03 -19.11 -6.86
CA PHE A 347 4.71 -19.77 -6.91
C PHE A 347 4.71 -21.15 -6.28
N LYS A 348 5.63 -22.02 -6.71
CA LYS A 348 5.70 -23.39 -6.18
C LYS A 348 5.97 -23.46 -4.67
N PRO A 349 6.96 -22.74 -4.10
CA PRO A 349 7.14 -22.66 -2.64
C PRO A 349 5.90 -22.15 -1.91
N GLN A 350 5.19 -21.15 -2.47
CA GLN A 350 3.96 -20.65 -1.89
C GLN A 350 2.86 -21.70 -1.86
N ILE A 351 2.60 -22.42 -2.95
CA ILE A 351 1.59 -23.48 -3.00
C ILE A 351 1.92 -24.59 -1.99
N ARG A 352 3.19 -25.00 -1.89
CA ARG A 352 3.64 -25.97 -0.90
C ARG A 352 3.38 -25.50 0.52
N ALA A 353 3.66 -24.23 0.81
CA ALA A 353 3.41 -23.63 2.12
C ALA A 353 1.92 -23.56 2.45
N LEU A 354 1.07 -23.19 1.49
CA LEU A 354 -0.39 -23.13 1.63
C LEU A 354 -0.97 -24.53 1.92
N LEU A 355 -0.58 -25.55 1.17
CA LEU A 355 -1.02 -26.94 1.37
C LEU A 355 -0.66 -27.46 2.78
N ARG A 356 0.53 -27.14 3.27
CA ARG A 356 1.00 -27.54 4.60
C ARG A 356 0.30 -26.76 5.71
N ALA A 357 0.05 -25.47 5.52
CA ALA A 357 -0.63 -24.64 6.51
C ALA A 357 -2.13 -24.96 6.60
N ALA A 358 -2.75 -25.42 5.51
CA ALA A 358 -4.18 -25.75 5.46
C ALA A 358 -4.60 -26.87 6.41
N THR A 359 -3.67 -27.57 7.07
CA THR A 359 -3.96 -28.49 8.18
C THR A 359 -4.46 -27.79 9.44
N ASP A 360 -4.19 -26.48 9.58
CA ASP A 360 -4.42 -25.72 10.81
C ASP A 360 -5.72 -24.87 10.77
N GLY A 361 -6.47 -24.83 9.63
CA GLY A 361 -7.71 -24.05 9.55
C GLY A 361 -8.41 -24.06 8.19
N ASP A 362 -9.53 -23.31 8.08
CA ASP A 362 -10.30 -23.14 6.82
C ASP A 362 -9.58 -22.14 5.91
N LEU A 363 -8.74 -22.66 5.02
CA LEU A 363 -7.97 -21.88 4.06
C LEU A 363 -8.65 -21.89 2.68
N ARG A 364 -8.93 -20.71 2.17
CA ARG A 364 -9.53 -20.45 0.85
C ARG A 364 -8.55 -19.66 0.01
N VAL A 365 -8.17 -20.21 -1.13
CA VAL A 365 -7.08 -19.68 -1.96
C VAL A 365 -7.62 -19.21 -3.30
N VAL A 366 -7.32 -17.98 -3.67
CA VAL A 366 -7.67 -17.40 -4.98
C VAL A 366 -6.44 -16.99 -5.77
N PHE A 367 -6.46 -17.35 -7.05
CA PHE A 367 -5.39 -17.03 -8.00
C PHE A 367 -5.73 -15.76 -8.75
N PRO A 368 -4.86 -14.73 -8.72
CA PRO A 368 -5.06 -13.48 -9.48
C PRO A 368 -4.75 -13.66 -10.96
N MET A 369 -5.27 -12.75 -11.78
CA MET A 369 -4.97 -12.65 -13.22
C MET A 369 -5.28 -13.90 -14.04
N ILE A 370 -6.27 -14.66 -13.64
CA ILE A 370 -6.81 -15.76 -14.42
C ILE A 370 -7.70 -15.19 -15.52
N LYS A 371 -7.39 -15.42 -16.78
CA LYS A 371 -8.13 -14.86 -17.91
C LYS A 371 -9.10 -15.86 -18.56
N ASP A 372 -8.82 -17.16 -18.41
CA ASP A 372 -9.55 -18.23 -19.06
C ASP A 372 -9.41 -19.57 -18.30
N VAL A 373 -10.14 -20.61 -18.77
CA VAL A 373 -10.10 -21.95 -18.19
C VAL A 373 -8.71 -22.59 -18.27
N ALA A 374 -7.95 -22.30 -19.33
CA ALA A 374 -6.63 -22.91 -19.47
C ALA A 374 -5.65 -22.39 -18.41
N ASP A 375 -5.78 -21.12 -18.01
CA ASP A 375 -5.01 -20.56 -16.90
C ASP A 375 -5.43 -21.19 -15.57
N TRP A 376 -6.75 -21.35 -15.36
CA TRP A 376 -7.29 -22.02 -14.19
C TRP A 376 -6.78 -23.46 -14.06
N ASP A 377 -6.93 -24.27 -15.11
CA ASP A 377 -6.49 -25.66 -15.13
C ASP A 377 -4.98 -25.82 -14.83
N ARG A 378 -4.16 -24.87 -15.28
CA ARG A 378 -2.73 -24.86 -14.96
C ARG A 378 -2.48 -24.63 -13.46
N CYS A 379 -3.20 -23.70 -12.83
CA CYS A 379 -3.08 -23.46 -11.40
C CYS A 379 -3.48 -24.73 -10.59
N VAL A 380 -4.61 -25.35 -10.93
CA VAL A 380 -5.08 -26.58 -10.30
C VAL A 380 -4.08 -27.72 -10.48
N LYS A 381 -3.52 -27.87 -11.68
CA LYS A 381 -2.49 -28.88 -11.96
C LYS A 381 -1.24 -28.70 -11.09
N GLU A 382 -0.78 -27.44 -10.92
CA GLU A 382 0.38 -27.15 -10.07
C GLU A 382 0.08 -27.43 -8.58
N VAL A 383 -1.11 -27.08 -8.10
CA VAL A 383 -1.53 -27.40 -6.73
C VAL A 383 -1.52 -28.92 -6.50
N ASN A 384 -2.06 -29.71 -7.43
CA ASN A 384 -2.07 -31.16 -7.32
C ASN A 384 -0.66 -31.75 -7.37
N ALA A 385 0.19 -31.28 -8.27
CA ALA A 385 1.60 -31.69 -8.34
C ALA A 385 2.35 -31.42 -7.04
N CYS A 386 2.20 -30.22 -6.46
CA CYS A 386 2.80 -29.88 -5.17
C CYS A 386 2.26 -30.76 -4.02
N ARG A 387 0.97 -31.11 -4.05
CA ARG A 387 0.38 -32.03 -3.07
C ARG A 387 0.98 -33.41 -3.15
N ASP A 388 1.09 -33.99 -4.36
CA ASP A 388 1.66 -35.30 -4.59
C ASP A 388 3.14 -35.36 -4.15
N GLU A 389 3.92 -34.29 -4.46
CA GLU A 389 5.31 -34.18 -4.00
C GLU A 389 5.42 -34.16 -2.47
N LEU A 390 4.59 -33.33 -1.78
CA LEU A 390 4.59 -33.27 -0.32
C LEU A 390 4.22 -34.61 0.32
N LEU A 391 3.22 -35.30 -0.22
CA LEU A 391 2.83 -36.63 0.25
C LEU A 391 3.95 -37.65 0.04
N ALA A 392 4.66 -37.60 -1.09
CA ALA A 392 5.82 -38.44 -1.35
C ALA A 392 6.99 -38.15 -0.40
N GLU A 393 7.13 -36.92 0.06
CA GLU A 393 8.08 -36.51 1.09
C GLU A 393 7.63 -36.90 2.51
N GLY A 394 6.46 -37.49 2.70
CA GLY A 394 5.89 -37.84 4.00
C GLY A 394 5.38 -36.62 4.79
N ARG A 395 5.06 -35.51 4.11
CA ARG A 395 4.54 -34.28 4.71
C ARG A 395 3.02 -34.25 4.62
N GLU A 396 2.37 -33.80 5.69
CA GLU A 396 0.91 -33.63 5.73
C GLU A 396 0.47 -32.42 4.92
N THR A 397 -0.69 -32.53 4.25
CA THR A 397 -1.36 -31.47 3.51
C THR A 397 -2.82 -31.38 3.93
N GLY A 398 -3.34 -30.16 4.08
CA GLY A 398 -4.75 -29.89 4.39
C GLY A 398 -5.60 -29.66 3.13
N PRO A 399 -6.93 -29.70 3.28
CA PRO A 399 -7.86 -29.31 2.25
C PRO A 399 -7.82 -27.79 2.04
N MET A 400 -7.96 -27.35 0.78
CA MET A 400 -8.11 -25.94 0.43
C MET A 400 -9.28 -25.78 -0.53
N MET A 401 -10.11 -24.77 -0.31
CA MET A 401 -11.07 -24.33 -1.30
C MET A 401 -10.35 -23.42 -2.30
N LEU A 402 -10.44 -23.72 -3.60
CA LEU A 402 -9.73 -23.00 -4.65
C LEU A 402 -10.68 -22.15 -5.50
N GLY A 403 -10.21 -21.01 -5.96
CA GLY A 403 -10.95 -20.13 -6.86
C GLY A 403 -10.10 -19.08 -7.55
N CYS A 404 -10.76 -18.16 -8.20
CA CYS A 404 -10.13 -17.10 -9.00
C CYS A 404 -10.38 -15.71 -8.41
N VAL A 405 -9.42 -14.81 -8.57
CA VAL A 405 -9.71 -13.39 -8.49
C VAL A 405 -10.27 -12.96 -9.86
N VAL A 406 -11.47 -12.40 -9.85
CA VAL A 406 -12.08 -11.82 -11.04
C VAL A 406 -11.71 -10.35 -11.09
N ASP A 407 -10.57 -10.07 -11.68
CA ASP A 407 -9.99 -8.73 -11.84
C ASP A 407 -10.02 -8.24 -13.29
N MET A 408 -10.34 -9.12 -14.24
CA MET A 408 -10.45 -8.81 -15.68
C MET A 408 -11.84 -9.15 -16.24
N PRO A 409 -12.31 -8.41 -17.27
CA PRO A 409 -13.58 -8.72 -17.93
C PRO A 409 -13.63 -10.14 -18.52
N SER A 410 -12.51 -10.65 -19.06
CA SER A 410 -12.43 -12.02 -19.57
C SER A 410 -12.72 -13.06 -18.49
N ALA A 411 -12.14 -12.90 -17.30
CA ALA A 411 -12.41 -13.76 -16.15
C ALA A 411 -13.88 -13.70 -15.72
N ALA A 412 -14.51 -12.53 -15.79
CA ALA A 412 -15.92 -12.36 -15.46
C ALA A 412 -16.83 -13.10 -16.46
N VAL A 413 -16.51 -13.04 -17.75
CA VAL A 413 -17.27 -13.75 -18.82
C VAL A 413 -17.08 -15.26 -18.72
N MET A 414 -15.86 -15.73 -18.41
CA MET A 414 -15.50 -17.16 -18.32
C MET A 414 -15.73 -17.76 -16.93
N ALA A 415 -16.38 -17.04 -16.02
CA ALA A 415 -16.54 -17.50 -14.63
C ALA A 415 -17.29 -18.82 -14.54
N GLY A 416 -18.36 -19.02 -15.35
CA GLY A 416 -19.11 -20.27 -15.41
C GLY A 416 -18.24 -21.46 -15.85
N ASP A 417 -17.48 -21.30 -16.91
CA ASP A 417 -16.60 -22.34 -17.44
C ASP A 417 -15.51 -22.73 -16.40
N MET A 418 -14.97 -21.74 -15.67
CA MET A 418 -14.02 -22.03 -14.58
C MET A 418 -14.67 -22.77 -13.40
N MET A 419 -15.95 -22.46 -13.10
CA MET A 419 -16.70 -23.19 -12.06
C MET A 419 -17.02 -24.63 -12.51
N GLU A 420 -17.36 -24.86 -13.79
CA GLU A 420 -17.48 -26.22 -14.37
C GLU A 420 -16.17 -27.01 -14.22
N HIS A 421 -15.03 -26.35 -14.32
CA HIS A 421 -13.69 -26.91 -14.10
C HIS A 421 -13.26 -26.92 -12.62
N GLY A 422 -14.20 -26.76 -11.70
CA GLY A 422 -13.99 -26.99 -10.27
C GLY A 422 -13.57 -25.76 -9.46
N ALA A 423 -13.68 -24.54 -9.99
CA ALA A 423 -13.51 -23.35 -9.18
C ALA A 423 -14.68 -23.22 -8.19
N GLN A 424 -14.37 -23.21 -6.89
CA GLN A 424 -15.37 -23.24 -5.82
C GLN A 424 -15.74 -21.84 -5.30
N LEU A 425 -14.94 -20.83 -5.67
CA LEU A 425 -15.16 -19.46 -5.22
C LEU A 425 -14.62 -18.45 -6.24
N MET A 426 -15.28 -17.28 -6.30
CA MET A 426 -14.91 -16.14 -7.11
C MET A 426 -14.73 -14.90 -6.23
N ALA A 427 -13.52 -14.35 -6.18
CA ALA A 427 -13.23 -13.12 -5.48
C ALA A 427 -13.21 -11.96 -6.50
N VAL A 428 -14.30 -11.24 -6.62
CA VAL A 428 -14.44 -10.11 -7.55
C VAL A 428 -13.67 -8.91 -7.00
N ASP A 429 -12.54 -8.57 -7.61
CA ASP A 429 -11.82 -7.33 -7.33
C ASP A 429 -12.49 -6.19 -8.10
N ILE A 430 -13.36 -5.47 -7.40
CA ILE A 430 -14.28 -4.51 -8.04
C ILE A 430 -13.55 -3.31 -8.63
N GLU A 431 -12.47 -2.88 -8.02
CA GLU A 431 -11.67 -1.78 -8.54
C GLU A 431 -10.96 -2.17 -9.83
N ASN A 432 -10.23 -3.29 -9.83
CA ASN A 432 -9.55 -3.77 -11.03
C ASN A 432 -10.53 -4.16 -12.15
N LEU A 433 -11.61 -4.87 -11.83
CA LEU A 433 -12.63 -5.19 -12.81
C LEU A 433 -13.19 -3.93 -13.47
N THR A 434 -13.45 -2.87 -12.70
CA THR A 434 -13.91 -1.59 -13.23
C THR A 434 -12.85 -0.93 -14.12
N ARG A 435 -11.61 -0.87 -13.66
CA ARG A 435 -10.48 -0.28 -14.41
C ARG A 435 -10.29 -0.93 -15.78
N TYR A 436 -10.29 -2.26 -15.81
CA TYR A 436 -10.08 -3.00 -17.07
C TYR A 436 -11.32 -2.99 -17.97
N THR A 437 -12.51 -3.03 -17.40
CA THR A 437 -13.75 -2.98 -18.18
C THR A 437 -13.91 -1.64 -18.91
N LEU A 438 -13.55 -0.54 -18.26
CA LEU A 438 -13.74 0.81 -18.77
C LEU A 438 -12.48 1.43 -19.40
N GLY A 439 -11.36 0.70 -19.46
CA GLY A 439 -10.10 1.22 -19.99
C GLY A 439 -9.44 2.29 -19.10
N LEU A 440 -9.79 2.34 -17.80
CA LEU A 440 -9.29 3.34 -16.84
C LEU A 440 -8.01 2.86 -16.12
N VAL A 441 -7.15 2.13 -16.82
CA VAL A 441 -5.99 1.44 -16.23
C VAL A 441 -5.03 2.41 -15.54
N GLN A 442 -4.84 3.60 -16.11
CA GLN A 442 -3.90 4.61 -15.59
C GLN A 442 -4.58 5.63 -14.64
N ASN A 443 -5.87 5.49 -14.35
CA ASN A 443 -6.59 6.42 -13.48
C ASN A 443 -7.45 5.69 -12.43
N PRO A 444 -6.85 5.23 -11.32
CA PRO A 444 -7.56 4.51 -10.25
C PRO A 444 -8.70 5.33 -9.63
N THR A 445 -8.47 6.63 -9.42
CA THR A 445 -9.49 7.52 -8.82
C THR A 445 -10.73 7.64 -9.70
N ALA A 446 -10.56 7.71 -11.03
CA ALA A 446 -11.70 7.71 -11.96
C ALA A 446 -12.47 6.39 -11.91
N ALA A 447 -11.79 5.26 -11.69
CA ALA A 447 -12.43 3.95 -11.57
C ALA A 447 -13.34 3.86 -10.34
N VAL A 448 -12.91 4.38 -9.19
CA VAL A 448 -13.72 4.39 -7.96
C VAL A 448 -15.05 5.13 -8.17
N ASN A 449 -15.06 6.20 -8.95
CA ASN A 449 -16.28 6.94 -9.30
C ASN A 449 -17.20 6.20 -10.29
N GLN A 450 -16.75 5.09 -10.86
CA GLN A 450 -17.45 4.30 -11.88
C GLN A 450 -17.81 2.88 -11.44
N LEU A 451 -17.67 2.56 -10.15
CA LEU A 451 -17.92 1.21 -9.63
C LEU A 451 -19.35 0.71 -9.92
N THR A 452 -20.34 1.59 -10.02
CA THR A 452 -21.72 1.27 -10.35
C THR A 452 -22.05 1.39 -11.85
N ASN A 453 -21.03 1.46 -12.72
CA ASN A 453 -21.26 1.50 -14.16
C ASN A 453 -22.03 0.26 -14.62
N PRO A 454 -23.07 0.42 -15.49
CA PRO A 454 -23.91 -0.69 -15.93
C PRO A 454 -23.14 -1.86 -16.57
N ALA A 455 -22.01 -1.61 -17.23
CA ALA A 455 -21.18 -2.67 -17.79
C ALA A 455 -20.58 -3.55 -16.69
N VAL A 456 -20.06 -2.93 -15.64
CA VAL A 456 -19.48 -3.63 -14.49
C VAL A 456 -20.54 -4.42 -13.72
N LEU A 457 -21.70 -3.79 -13.46
CA LEU A 457 -22.82 -4.45 -12.78
C LEU A 457 -23.33 -5.67 -13.55
N ARG A 458 -23.39 -5.62 -14.90
CA ARG A 458 -23.76 -6.77 -15.74
C ARG A 458 -22.76 -7.91 -15.64
N LEU A 459 -21.47 -7.62 -15.64
CA LEU A 459 -20.43 -8.66 -15.44
C LEU A 459 -20.60 -9.35 -14.10
N VAL A 460 -20.82 -8.58 -13.02
CA VAL A 460 -21.03 -9.13 -11.68
C VAL A 460 -22.33 -9.93 -11.58
N SER A 461 -23.43 -9.47 -12.24
CA SER A 461 -24.67 -10.23 -12.31
C SER A 461 -24.47 -11.60 -12.98
N GLY A 462 -23.76 -11.63 -14.11
CA GLY A 462 -23.45 -12.88 -14.79
C GLY A 462 -22.63 -13.84 -13.94
N ILE A 463 -21.64 -13.33 -13.17
CA ILE A 463 -20.88 -14.17 -12.22
C ILE A 463 -21.80 -14.76 -11.15
N LEU A 464 -22.73 -13.97 -10.60
CA LEU A 464 -23.67 -14.42 -9.56
C LEU A 464 -24.63 -15.48 -10.07
N GLU A 465 -25.15 -15.33 -11.29
CA GLU A 465 -26.02 -16.31 -11.94
C GLU A 465 -25.30 -17.66 -12.10
N GLN A 466 -24.09 -17.63 -12.65
CA GLN A 466 -23.28 -18.83 -12.80
C GLN A 466 -22.87 -19.45 -11.44
N ALA A 467 -22.53 -18.60 -10.46
CA ALA A 467 -22.19 -19.10 -9.12
C ALA A 467 -23.37 -19.80 -8.43
N GLN A 468 -24.59 -19.33 -8.67
CA GLN A 468 -25.81 -19.98 -8.16
C GLN A 468 -26.03 -21.34 -8.82
N GLU A 469 -25.79 -21.47 -10.13
CA GLU A 469 -25.92 -22.72 -10.87
C GLU A 469 -24.91 -23.78 -10.42
N HIS A 470 -23.66 -23.36 -10.16
CA HIS A 470 -22.56 -24.25 -9.79
C HIS A 470 -22.34 -24.38 -8.27
N GLY A 471 -23.09 -23.65 -7.44
CA GLY A 471 -22.93 -23.66 -5.98
C GLY A 471 -21.62 -23.00 -5.49
N ALA A 472 -21.02 -22.13 -6.28
CA ALA A 472 -19.79 -21.44 -5.94
C ALA A 472 -20.03 -20.22 -5.04
N GLN A 473 -19.03 -19.85 -4.24
CA GLN A 473 -19.10 -18.68 -3.36
C GLN A 473 -18.58 -17.43 -4.08
N VAL A 474 -19.25 -16.30 -3.92
CA VAL A 474 -18.82 -15.02 -4.48
C VAL A 474 -18.48 -14.04 -3.37
N TYR A 475 -17.30 -13.44 -3.46
CA TYR A 475 -16.80 -12.40 -2.58
C TYR A 475 -16.59 -11.12 -3.38
N LEU A 476 -17.03 -9.97 -2.86
CA LEU A 476 -16.67 -8.68 -3.42
C LEU A 476 -15.48 -8.11 -2.64
N CYS A 477 -14.38 -7.89 -3.31
CA CYS A 477 -13.10 -7.46 -2.74
C CYS A 477 -12.67 -6.08 -3.30
N GLY A 478 -11.60 -5.50 -2.74
CA GLY A 478 -11.10 -4.19 -3.20
C GLY A 478 -11.91 -3.01 -2.67
N ILE A 479 -12.60 -3.17 -1.52
CA ILE A 479 -13.45 -2.11 -0.96
C ILE A 479 -12.64 -1.22 -0.05
N THR A 480 -12.39 0.00 -0.51
CA THR A 480 -11.80 1.10 0.25
C THR A 480 -12.88 1.98 0.87
N VAL A 481 -12.49 2.94 1.72
CA VAL A 481 -13.44 3.92 2.28
C VAL A 481 -14.16 4.70 1.16
N ALA A 482 -13.46 5.04 0.09
CA ALA A 482 -14.02 5.77 -1.05
C ALA A 482 -15.03 4.93 -1.88
N ALA A 483 -14.97 3.61 -1.78
CA ALA A 483 -15.85 2.69 -2.51
C ALA A 483 -17.16 2.35 -1.77
N VAL A 484 -17.27 2.70 -0.49
CA VAL A 484 -18.38 2.27 0.38
C VAL A 484 -19.75 2.63 -0.19
N ASP A 485 -19.91 3.83 -0.73
CA ASP A 485 -21.19 4.33 -1.25
C ASP A 485 -21.73 3.54 -2.47
N ALA A 486 -20.86 2.82 -3.17
CA ALA A 486 -21.26 1.97 -4.30
C ALA A 486 -21.82 0.59 -3.84
N MET A 487 -21.55 0.15 -2.63
CA MET A 487 -21.81 -1.23 -2.17
C MET A 487 -23.30 -1.60 -2.05
N PRO A 488 -24.23 -0.69 -1.75
CA PRO A 488 -25.66 -1.02 -1.81
C PRO A 488 -26.14 -1.57 -3.16
N ALA A 489 -25.55 -1.11 -4.27
CA ALA A 489 -25.89 -1.64 -5.60
C ALA A 489 -25.52 -3.12 -5.72
N TYR A 490 -24.36 -3.52 -5.22
CA TYR A 490 -23.90 -4.91 -5.23
C TYR A 490 -24.67 -5.81 -4.27
N LEU A 491 -25.06 -5.28 -3.11
CA LEU A 491 -25.95 -5.99 -2.19
C LEU A 491 -27.31 -6.30 -2.86
N LYS A 492 -27.87 -5.34 -3.60
CA LYS A 492 -29.12 -5.52 -4.38
C LYS A 492 -28.97 -6.52 -5.52
N LEU A 493 -27.80 -6.58 -6.17
CA LEU A 493 -27.49 -7.60 -7.17
C LEU A 493 -27.45 -9.02 -6.61
N GLY A 494 -27.18 -9.20 -5.32
CA GLY A 494 -27.10 -10.53 -4.70
C GLY A 494 -25.76 -10.82 -4.03
N ILE A 495 -24.79 -9.90 -4.04
CA ILE A 495 -23.58 -10.08 -3.25
C ILE A 495 -23.95 -10.13 -1.76
N ARG A 496 -23.38 -11.09 -1.06
CA ARG A 496 -23.62 -11.32 0.39
C ARG A 496 -22.34 -11.34 1.22
N THR A 497 -21.16 -11.32 0.59
CA THR A 497 -19.87 -11.31 1.31
C THR A 497 -18.97 -10.20 0.74
N PHE A 498 -18.53 -9.30 1.62
CA PHE A 498 -17.76 -8.12 1.29
C PHE A 498 -16.43 -8.15 2.05
N SER A 499 -15.34 -8.03 1.34
CA SER A 499 -13.99 -7.89 1.89
C SER A 499 -13.54 -6.44 1.73
N ALA A 500 -13.34 -5.76 2.85
CA ALA A 500 -13.06 -4.34 2.89
C ALA A 500 -11.84 -4.01 3.78
N GLU A 501 -11.22 -2.88 3.50
CA GLU A 501 -10.17 -2.34 4.39
C GLU A 501 -10.75 -2.12 5.80
N PRO A 502 -9.93 -2.31 6.87
CA PRO A 502 -10.40 -2.17 8.25
C PRO A 502 -11.13 -0.85 8.52
N ALA A 503 -10.66 0.26 7.93
CA ALA A 503 -11.28 1.58 8.06
C ALA A 503 -12.65 1.68 7.37
N ALA A 504 -12.90 0.87 6.34
CA ALA A 504 -14.16 0.86 5.58
C ALA A 504 -15.23 -0.05 6.22
N LEU A 505 -14.87 -1.01 7.08
CA LEU A 505 -15.79 -2.03 7.60
C LEU A 505 -16.99 -1.45 8.36
N LEU A 506 -16.76 -0.53 9.29
CA LEU A 506 -17.84 0.04 10.08
C LEU A 506 -18.76 0.98 9.28
N PRO A 507 -18.23 1.91 8.46
CA PRO A 507 -19.04 2.67 7.51
C PRO A 507 -19.87 1.78 6.58
N LEU A 508 -19.25 0.75 6.02
CA LEU A 508 -19.91 -0.22 5.15
C LEU A 508 -21.03 -0.96 5.87
N LYS A 509 -20.76 -1.45 7.09
CA LYS A 509 -21.77 -2.12 7.91
C LYS A 509 -23.01 -1.26 8.13
N LYS A 510 -22.82 -0.01 8.57
CA LYS A 510 -23.90 0.95 8.78
C LYS A 510 -24.73 1.16 7.53
N LEU A 511 -24.06 1.39 6.40
CA LEU A 511 -24.71 1.67 5.12
C LEU A 511 -25.52 0.46 4.61
N LEU A 512 -24.97 -0.76 4.72
CA LEU A 512 -25.68 -1.97 4.28
C LEU A 512 -26.84 -2.35 5.21
N MET A 513 -26.72 -2.11 6.51
CA MET A 513 -27.82 -2.33 7.46
C MET A 513 -29.02 -1.41 7.21
N GLU A 514 -28.81 -0.25 6.58
CA GLU A 514 -29.89 0.68 6.23
C GLU A 514 -30.64 0.28 4.96
N GLN A 515 -30.16 -0.70 4.21
CA GLN A 515 -30.80 -1.13 2.96
C GLN A 515 -32.04 -1.98 3.24
N GLU A 516 -32.98 -1.91 2.30
CA GLU A 516 -34.17 -2.75 2.20
C GLU A 516 -34.15 -3.40 0.82
N LEU A 517 -34.17 -4.73 0.76
CA LEU A 517 -34.03 -5.50 -0.47
C LEU A 517 -35.34 -6.08 -0.95
N THR A 518 -36.37 -6.12 -0.11
CA THR A 518 -37.73 -6.56 -0.48
C THR A 518 -38.33 -5.57 -1.49
N GLN A 519 -38.71 -6.09 -2.64
CA GLN A 519 -39.60 -5.43 -3.58
C GLN A 519 -41.05 -5.66 -3.20
#